data_a877264a9a738a595b369b597f059ae1
#
_entry.id   a877264a9a738a595b369b597f059ae1
#
_cell.length_a   1.000
_cell.length_b   1.000
_cell.length_c   1.000
_cell.angle_alpha   90.00
_cell.angle_beta   90.00
_cell.angle_gamma   90.00
#
_symmetry.space_group_name_H-M   'P 1'
#
loop_
_entity.id
_entity.type
_entity.pdbx_description
1 polymer ?
#
loop_
_entity_poly.entity_id
_entity_poly.type
_entity_poly.pdbx_seq_one_letter_code
_entity_poly.pdbx_strand_id
1 'polypeptide(L)'
;MTFASLGLIEPLLRALEALGYQTPTPVQTQAIPPVLAGRDLMAAAQTGTRKTAGFALPLLQRLTMEGPKVAPNSIRALVLAPTRELADQVHESIRQYAEHLPLTTYAAYGGVSINPQMMKLRRGVDVLVATPGRLLDLHRQNAVKFSQLQTLILDEADRMLDLGFAEELRGIYAVLPKQRQTLLFSATFSDEIRLLAAQMLNDPLTIEVSPRNVAASSVKQWVVTVDKKRKADLFIHLMKKHRWGQVLVFAKTRVGVDQLVDRLQGLGMNADGIHGDKPQATRQRALDRFKSNEVKILVATDVAARGLDIDDLPTVVNLDLPIVAEDYIHRIGRTGRAGLTGEAISLVCADEVELLSAIEVLTRQTLERKEEQDFEPEHRVPSTDASGQILKKPKKPKKTKVSGSKRNLGKWVDSGESEPAPVVKPVRKVPVFNTGPRKKKP
;
A
#
# COMPACT_ATOMS: atom_id res chain seq x y z
N MET A 1 -24.95 15.50 -13.27
CA MET A 1 -25.19 15.80 -11.83
C MET A 1 -24.12 16.79 -11.41
N THR A 2 -24.42 17.84 -10.69
CA THR A 2 -23.49 18.89 -10.25
C THR A 2 -23.29 18.80 -8.74
N PHE A 3 -22.23 19.40 -8.19
CA PHE A 3 -22.04 19.48 -6.74
C PHE A 3 -23.17 20.23 -6.02
N ALA A 4 -23.73 21.26 -6.65
CA ALA A 4 -24.90 21.99 -6.13
C ALA A 4 -26.12 21.06 -5.98
N SER A 5 -26.34 20.13 -6.90
CA SER A 5 -27.46 19.17 -6.83
C SER A 5 -27.30 18.12 -5.73
N LEU A 6 -26.11 18.04 -5.09
CA LEU A 6 -25.86 17.17 -3.93
C LEU A 6 -26.18 17.82 -2.58
N GLY A 7 -26.66 19.07 -2.57
CA GLY A 7 -27.07 19.79 -1.36
C GLY A 7 -25.92 20.47 -0.62
N LEU A 8 -24.80 20.76 -1.30
CA LEU A 8 -23.68 21.49 -0.70
C LEU A 8 -23.96 23.00 -0.62
N ILE A 9 -23.50 23.62 0.48
CA ILE A 9 -23.65 25.06 0.73
C ILE A 9 -22.69 25.88 -0.14
N GLU A 10 -23.07 27.13 -0.40
CA GLU A 10 -22.37 28.07 -1.29
C GLU A 10 -20.86 28.21 -1.00
N PRO A 11 -20.38 28.36 0.26
CA PRO A 11 -18.95 28.47 0.53
C PRO A 11 -18.12 27.25 0.05
N LEU A 12 -18.69 26.04 0.11
CA LEU A 12 -18.05 24.84 -0.39
C LEU A 12 -18.04 24.79 -1.91
N LEU A 13 -19.14 25.22 -2.56
CA LEU A 13 -19.22 25.30 -4.03
C LEU A 13 -18.18 26.26 -4.58
N ARG A 14 -17.97 27.42 -3.97
CA ARG A 14 -16.90 28.36 -4.35
C ARG A 14 -15.50 27.77 -4.21
N ALA A 15 -15.25 27.07 -3.11
CA ALA A 15 -13.95 26.39 -2.93
C ALA A 15 -13.72 25.32 -4.01
N LEU A 16 -14.74 24.55 -4.38
CA LEU A 16 -14.67 23.54 -5.43
C LEU A 16 -14.42 24.16 -6.80
N GLU A 17 -15.08 25.28 -7.12
CA GLU A 17 -14.88 26.03 -8.38
C GLU A 17 -13.43 26.53 -8.49
N ALA A 18 -12.91 27.17 -7.42
CA ALA A 18 -11.53 27.63 -7.35
C ALA A 18 -10.50 26.50 -7.54
N LEU A 19 -10.83 25.29 -7.08
CA LEU A 19 -10.00 24.08 -7.22
C LEU A 19 -10.23 23.33 -8.55
N GLY A 20 -11.09 23.85 -9.44
CA GLY A 20 -11.35 23.27 -10.77
C GLY A 20 -12.20 22.01 -10.76
N TYR A 21 -13.01 21.78 -9.72
CA TYR A 21 -13.94 20.66 -9.66
C TYR A 21 -15.19 20.95 -10.47
N GLN A 22 -15.39 20.26 -11.59
CA GLN A 22 -16.54 20.48 -12.47
C GLN A 22 -17.71 19.55 -12.15
N THR A 23 -17.45 18.25 -12.07
CA THR A 23 -18.47 17.22 -11.87
C THR A 23 -18.05 16.27 -10.73
N PRO A 24 -19.01 15.83 -9.90
CA PRO A 24 -18.72 14.85 -8.85
C PRO A 24 -18.41 13.47 -9.44
N THR A 25 -17.42 12.80 -8.85
CA THR A 25 -17.13 11.41 -9.19
C THR A 25 -18.23 10.47 -8.67
N PRO A 26 -18.31 9.21 -9.17
CA PRO A 26 -19.33 8.26 -8.70
C PRO A 26 -19.33 8.04 -7.19
N VAL A 27 -18.15 7.97 -6.55
CA VAL A 27 -18.05 7.84 -5.09
C VAL A 27 -18.58 9.08 -4.36
N GLN A 28 -18.27 10.28 -4.85
CA GLN A 28 -18.76 11.54 -4.28
C GLN A 28 -20.28 11.64 -4.41
N THR A 29 -20.83 11.30 -5.58
CA THR A 29 -22.28 11.31 -5.82
C THR A 29 -23.04 10.41 -4.86
N GLN A 30 -22.49 9.23 -4.56
CA GLN A 30 -23.14 8.26 -3.68
C GLN A 30 -22.88 8.52 -2.19
N ALA A 31 -21.71 9.07 -1.83
CA ALA A 31 -21.33 9.27 -0.43
C ALA A 31 -21.85 10.58 0.18
N ILE A 32 -21.84 11.70 -0.58
CA ILE A 32 -22.19 13.01 -0.03
C ILE A 32 -23.61 13.06 0.58
N PRO A 33 -24.68 12.63 -0.11
CA PRO A 33 -26.03 12.73 0.46
C PRO A 33 -26.23 11.91 1.76
N PRO A 34 -25.84 10.64 1.87
CA PRO A 34 -26.04 9.91 3.13
C PRO A 34 -25.16 10.43 4.26
N VAL A 35 -23.96 10.97 3.97
CA VAL A 35 -23.11 11.59 5.00
C VAL A 35 -23.75 12.88 5.51
N LEU A 36 -24.34 13.70 4.64
CA LEU A 36 -25.12 14.88 5.04
C LEU A 36 -26.34 14.49 5.91
N ALA A 37 -26.97 13.36 5.61
CA ALA A 37 -28.08 12.83 6.40
C ALA A 37 -27.66 12.21 7.73
N GLY A 38 -26.38 12.20 8.09
CA GLY A 38 -25.87 11.66 9.36
C GLY A 38 -25.76 10.14 9.42
N ARG A 39 -25.92 9.42 8.30
CA ARG A 39 -25.80 7.96 8.27
C ARG A 39 -24.35 7.50 8.31
N ASP A 40 -24.11 6.37 8.93
CA ASP A 40 -22.83 5.66 8.83
C ASP A 40 -22.64 5.12 7.41
N LEU A 41 -21.38 5.07 6.96
CA LEU A 41 -21.03 4.71 5.61
C LEU A 41 -19.84 3.75 5.58
N MET A 42 -19.93 2.72 4.76
CA MET A 42 -18.82 1.85 4.37
C MET A 42 -18.63 1.94 2.85
N ALA A 43 -17.53 2.54 2.38
CA ALA A 43 -17.30 2.80 0.97
C ALA A 43 -16.04 2.11 0.45
N ALA A 44 -16.20 1.25 -0.58
CA ALA A 44 -15.09 0.74 -1.38
C ALA A 44 -14.78 1.73 -2.51
N ALA A 45 -13.62 2.40 -2.39
CA ALA A 45 -13.15 3.34 -3.38
C ALA A 45 -11.62 3.31 -3.48
N GLN A 46 -11.12 3.09 -4.68
CA GLN A 46 -9.67 3.10 -4.94
C GLN A 46 -9.06 4.49 -4.72
N THR A 47 -7.73 4.53 -4.48
CA THR A 47 -6.97 5.79 -4.50
C THR A 47 -7.12 6.47 -5.86
N GLY A 48 -7.18 7.84 -5.86
CA GLY A 48 -7.39 8.61 -7.10
C GLY A 48 -8.83 8.82 -7.53
N THR A 49 -9.82 8.19 -6.89
CA THR A 49 -11.24 8.47 -7.11
C THR A 49 -11.70 9.78 -6.47
N ARG A 50 -10.77 10.55 -5.90
CA ARG A 50 -11.05 11.78 -5.13
C ARG A 50 -12.04 11.55 -3.98
N LYS A 51 -11.91 10.37 -3.31
CA LYS A 51 -12.76 9.96 -2.18
C LYS A 51 -12.75 10.97 -1.02
N THR A 52 -11.63 11.69 -0.82
CA THR A 52 -11.49 12.72 0.22
C THR A 52 -12.61 13.76 0.15
N ALA A 53 -12.93 14.28 -1.02
CA ALA A 53 -14.05 15.21 -1.18
C ALA A 53 -15.41 14.56 -0.84
N GLY A 54 -15.56 13.26 -1.08
CA GLY A 54 -16.79 12.50 -0.76
C GLY A 54 -17.14 12.49 0.72
N PHE A 55 -16.15 12.54 1.62
CA PHE A 55 -16.40 12.64 3.06
C PHE A 55 -16.13 14.04 3.64
N ALA A 56 -15.14 14.75 3.12
CA ALA A 56 -14.74 16.05 3.70
C ALA A 56 -15.77 17.14 3.45
N LEU A 57 -16.34 17.23 2.24
CA LEU A 57 -17.34 18.26 1.93
C LEU A 57 -18.60 18.17 2.82
N PRO A 58 -19.27 17.00 2.92
CA PRO A 58 -20.43 16.90 3.80
C PRO A 58 -20.06 17.02 5.28
N LEU A 59 -18.88 16.55 5.72
CA LEU A 59 -18.38 16.76 7.06
C LEU A 59 -18.28 18.25 7.39
N LEU A 60 -17.58 19.02 6.56
CA LEU A 60 -17.37 20.46 6.77
C LEU A 60 -18.70 21.22 6.80
N GLN A 61 -19.65 20.86 5.94
CA GLN A 61 -20.99 21.44 5.95
C GLN A 61 -21.71 21.20 7.28
N ARG A 62 -21.73 19.95 7.75
CA ARG A 62 -22.37 19.59 9.03
C ARG A 62 -21.73 20.33 10.20
N LEU A 63 -20.40 20.35 10.27
CA LEU A 63 -19.68 21.09 11.32
C LEU A 63 -19.95 22.60 11.30
N THR A 64 -20.21 23.16 10.12
CA THR A 64 -20.55 24.58 9.98
C THR A 64 -21.97 24.89 10.46
N MET A 65 -22.92 23.98 10.19
CA MET A 65 -24.34 24.17 10.50
C MET A 65 -24.73 23.66 11.87
N GLU A 66 -23.99 22.71 12.46
CA GLU A 66 -24.38 22.00 13.68
C GLU A 66 -23.34 22.17 14.79
N GLY A 67 -23.84 22.37 16.01
CA GLY A 67 -23.11 22.21 17.25
C GLY A 67 -22.36 23.43 17.78
N PRO A 68 -21.91 23.36 19.05
CA PRO A 68 -21.23 24.44 19.73
C PRO A 68 -19.80 24.65 19.18
N LYS A 69 -19.23 25.81 19.48
CA LYS A 69 -17.82 26.10 19.25
C LYS A 69 -16.94 25.04 19.93
N VAL A 70 -15.87 24.64 19.28
CA VAL A 70 -14.94 23.65 19.82
C VAL A 70 -14.30 24.18 21.15
N ALA A 71 -14.29 23.31 22.16
CA ALA A 71 -13.69 23.63 23.47
C ALA A 71 -12.15 23.35 23.46
N PRO A 72 -11.41 23.91 24.42
CA PRO A 72 -9.99 23.65 24.59
C PRO A 72 -9.66 22.14 24.64
N ASN A 73 -8.62 21.74 23.97
CA ASN A 73 -8.16 20.35 23.81
C ASN A 73 -9.23 19.39 23.24
N SER A 74 -10.31 19.93 22.66
CA SER A 74 -11.39 19.09 22.07
C SER A 74 -11.35 19.09 20.55
N ILE A 75 -11.97 18.07 19.97
CA ILE A 75 -12.18 17.95 18.52
C ILE A 75 -13.64 17.60 18.25
N ARG A 76 -14.16 18.03 17.11
CA ARG A 76 -15.52 17.72 16.66
C ARG A 76 -15.55 16.61 15.61
N ALA A 77 -14.50 16.53 14.80
CA ALA A 77 -14.30 15.45 13.83
C ALA A 77 -12.88 14.90 13.89
N LEU A 78 -12.77 13.59 13.65
CA LEU A 78 -11.51 12.86 13.60
C LEU A 78 -11.42 12.10 12.29
N VAL A 79 -10.33 12.32 11.54
CA VAL A 79 -9.97 11.53 10.37
C VAL A 79 -8.72 10.73 10.71
N LEU A 80 -8.80 9.41 10.64
CA LEU A 80 -7.65 8.52 10.79
C LEU A 80 -7.07 8.20 9.41
N ALA A 81 -5.76 8.34 9.29
CA ALA A 81 -5.00 8.01 8.09
C ALA A 81 -3.81 7.10 8.46
N PRO A 82 -3.45 6.09 7.64
CA PRO A 82 -2.42 5.11 7.96
C PRO A 82 -1.00 5.68 7.99
N THR A 83 -0.73 6.71 7.20
CA THR A 83 0.61 7.29 7.04
C THR A 83 0.60 8.79 7.26
N ARG A 84 1.77 9.36 7.55
CA ARG A 84 1.96 10.80 7.74
C ARG A 84 1.64 11.59 6.47
N GLU A 85 2.12 11.07 5.37
CA GLU A 85 1.97 11.67 4.05
C GLU A 85 0.48 11.76 3.68
N LEU A 86 -0.27 10.67 3.91
CA LEU A 86 -1.71 10.69 3.66
C LEU A 86 -2.44 11.61 4.64
N ALA A 87 -2.00 11.66 5.91
CA ALA A 87 -2.58 12.58 6.89
C ALA A 87 -2.39 14.04 6.47
N ASP A 88 -1.20 14.42 6.00
CA ASP A 88 -0.91 15.76 5.49
C ASP A 88 -1.73 16.07 4.23
N GLN A 89 -1.81 15.13 3.29
CA GLN A 89 -2.58 15.26 2.06
C GLN A 89 -4.08 15.44 2.31
N VAL A 90 -4.66 14.60 3.18
CA VAL A 90 -6.06 14.70 3.57
C VAL A 90 -6.33 16.02 4.30
N HIS A 91 -5.44 16.44 5.21
CA HIS A 91 -5.53 17.71 5.90
C HIS A 91 -5.47 18.90 4.94
N GLU A 92 -4.55 18.88 3.98
CA GLU A 92 -4.42 19.95 2.99
C GLU A 92 -5.68 20.06 2.13
N SER A 93 -6.24 18.92 1.68
CA SER A 93 -7.52 18.90 0.96
C SER A 93 -8.66 19.47 1.79
N ILE A 94 -8.77 19.06 3.07
CA ILE A 94 -9.79 19.59 4.00
C ILE A 94 -9.61 21.09 4.20
N ARG A 95 -8.37 21.58 4.35
CA ARG A 95 -8.05 23.00 4.51
C ARG A 95 -8.50 23.81 3.29
N GLN A 96 -8.23 23.32 2.08
CA GLN A 96 -8.64 23.96 0.83
C GLN A 96 -10.17 23.99 0.69
N TYR A 97 -10.86 22.89 1.02
CA TYR A 97 -12.34 22.89 0.98
C TYR A 97 -12.95 23.83 2.05
N ALA A 98 -12.27 24.00 3.20
CA ALA A 98 -12.72 24.85 4.29
C ALA A 98 -12.33 26.32 4.13
N GLU A 99 -11.72 26.76 3.03
CA GLU A 99 -11.17 28.10 2.84
C GLU A 99 -12.17 29.21 3.17
N HIS A 100 -13.45 29.01 2.85
CA HIS A 100 -14.52 29.98 3.08
C HIS A 100 -15.38 29.64 4.32
N LEU A 101 -14.91 28.76 5.20
CA LEU A 101 -15.63 28.34 6.42
C LEU A 101 -14.87 28.73 7.67
N PRO A 102 -15.56 29.10 8.77
CA PRO A 102 -14.95 29.47 10.05
C PRO A 102 -14.52 28.23 10.84
N LEU A 103 -13.89 27.23 10.20
CA LEU A 103 -13.48 25.98 10.82
C LEU A 103 -11.97 25.89 10.94
N THR A 104 -11.51 25.30 12.05
CA THR A 104 -10.10 25.07 12.35
C THR A 104 -9.74 23.61 12.08
N THR A 105 -8.63 23.38 11.38
CA THR A 105 -8.17 22.03 11.03
C THR A 105 -6.71 21.84 11.41
N TYR A 106 -6.31 20.61 11.73
CA TYR A 106 -4.94 20.29 12.08
C TYR A 106 -4.59 18.85 11.71
N ALA A 107 -3.30 18.60 11.34
CA ALA A 107 -2.77 17.26 11.14
C ALA A 107 -1.79 16.91 12.26
N ALA A 108 -1.91 15.67 12.81
CA ALA A 108 -1.03 15.16 13.85
C ALA A 108 -0.55 13.74 13.53
N TYR A 109 0.76 13.55 13.51
CA TYR A 109 1.37 12.26 13.16
C TYR A 109 2.71 12.04 13.89
N GLY A 110 3.12 10.78 13.97
CA GLY A 110 4.35 10.36 14.63
C GLY A 110 5.63 10.76 13.88
N GLY A 111 6.80 10.58 14.53
CA GLY A 111 8.13 10.83 13.95
C GLY A 111 8.55 12.29 13.84
N VAL A 112 7.76 13.18 14.41
CA VAL A 112 8.11 14.58 14.67
C VAL A 112 7.80 14.89 16.13
N SER A 113 8.32 16.00 16.66
CA SER A 113 8.08 16.39 18.06
C SER A 113 6.59 16.48 18.37
N ILE A 114 6.17 15.95 19.52
CA ILE A 114 4.78 15.98 19.96
C ILE A 114 4.41 17.35 20.55
N ASN A 115 5.35 18.07 21.18
CA ASN A 115 5.08 19.32 21.88
C ASN A 115 4.44 20.41 21.01
N PRO A 116 4.92 20.71 19.79
CA PRO A 116 4.24 21.67 18.91
C PRO A 116 2.80 21.26 18.59
N GLN A 117 2.54 19.93 18.43
CA GLN A 117 1.21 19.42 18.14
C GLN A 117 0.28 19.61 19.33
N MET A 118 0.74 19.31 20.56
CA MET A 118 -0.01 19.57 21.78
C MET A 118 -0.37 21.05 21.94
N MET A 119 0.57 21.95 21.64
CA MET A 119 0.33 23.41 21.73
C MET A 119 -0.74 23.87 20.76
N LYS A 120 -0.76 23.33 19.53
CA LYS A 120 -1.80 23.65 18.53
C LYS A 120 -3.19 23.17 18.96
N LEU A 121 -3.26 22.00 19.60
CA LEU A 121 -4.53 21.42 20.07
C LEU A 121 -5.10 22.12 21.31
N ARG A 122 -4.33 22.93 22.06
CA ARG A 122 -4.79 23.63 23.27
C ARG A 122 -6.04 24.48 23.06
N ARG A 123 -6.19 25.08 21.88
CA ARG A 123 -7.37 25.92 21.56
C ARG A 123 -8.58 25.10 21.09
N GLY A 124 -8.39 23.78 20.91
CA GLY A 124 -9.33 22.92 20.20
C GLY A 124 -9.21 23.10 18.69
N VAL A 125 -9.62 22.09 17.94
CA VAL A 125 -9.72 22.12 16.47
C VAL A 125 -11.00 21.42 16.04
N ASP A 126 -11.66 21.94 15.02
CA ASP A 126 -12.90 21.33 14.52
C ASP A 126 -12.63 19.99 13.87
N VAL A 127 -11.60 19.90 13.04
CA VAL A 127 -11.19 18.66 12.36
C VAL A 127 -9.74 18.32 12.68
N LEU A 128 -9.53 17.17 13.29
CA LEU A 128 -8.20 16.58 13.47
C LEU A 128 -8.00 15.43 12.48
N VAL A 129 -6.96 15.52 11.67
CA VAL A 129 -6.46 14.39 10.87
C VAL A 129 -5.29 13.77 11.61
N ALA A 130 -5.28 12.47 11.86
CA ALA A 130 -4.21 11.86 12.66
C ALA A 130 -3.83 10.45 12.22
N THR A 131 -2.57 10.08 12.48
CA THR A 131 -2.17 8.67 12.47
C THR A 131 -2.52 8.00 13.81
N PRO A 132 -2.94 6.71 13.82
CA PRO A 132 -3.47 6.05 15.00
C PRO A 132 -2.57 6.15 16.24
N GLY A 133 -1.28 5.78 16.13
CA GLY A 133 -0.36 5.80 17.26
C GLY A 133 -0.18 7.20 17.86
N ARG A 134 -0.02 8.24 17.03
CA ARG A 134 0.12 9.63 17.53
C ARG A 134 -1.15 10.15 18.19
N LEU A 135 -2.31 9.76 17.70
CA LEU A 135 -3.57 10.14 18.34
C LEU A 135 -3.66 9.58 19.76
N LEU A 136 -3.31 8.32 19.98
CA LEU A 136 -3.28 7.72 21.31
C LEU A 136 -2.25 8.39 22.21
N ASP A 137 -1.07 8.75 21.71
CA ASP A 137 -0.05 9.47 22.48
C ASP A 137 -0.57 10.84 22.95
N LEU A 138 -1.23 11.60 22.05
CA LEU A 138 -1.85 12.88 22.38
C LEU A 138 -2.99 12.74 23.40
N HIS A 139 -3.80 11.68 23.26
CA HIS A 139 -4.89 11.41 24.20
C HIS A 139 -4.35 11.03 25.59
N ARG A 140 -3.35 10.15 25.68
CA ARG A 140 -2.70 9.76 26.95
C ARG A 140 -2.07 10.94 27.68
N GLN A 141 -1.62 11.96 26.94
CA GLN A 141 -1.07 13.21 27.48
C GLN A 141 -2.13 14.29 27.70
N ASN A 142 -3.42 13.97 27.62
CA ASN A 142 -4.55 14.88 27.78
C ASN A 142 -4.53 16.09 26.81
N ALA A 143 -3.80 15.99 25.71
CA ALA A 143 -3.73 17.02 24.68
C ALA A 143 -4.94 16.99 23.73
N VAL A 144 -5.66 15.86 23.68
CA VAL A 144 -6.87 15.68 22.88
C VAL A 144 -7.97 15.02 23.72
N LYS A 145 -9.20 15.57 23.64
CA LYS A 145 -10.43 15.06 24.27
C LYS A 145 -11.48 14.81 23.20
N PHE A 146 -12.24 13.72 23.37
CA PHE A 146 -13.24 13.27 22.40
C PHE A 146 -14.69 13.59 22.82
N SER A 147 -14.92 14.35 23.93
CA SER A 147 -16.25 14.62 24.45
C SER A 147 -17.17 15.35 23.47
N GLN A 148 -16.61 16.10 22.52
CA GLN A 148 -17.36 16.82 21.48
C GLN A 148 -17.29 16.14 20.11
N LEU A 149 -16.72 14.92 20.02
CA LEU A 149 -16.57 14.23 18.75
C LEU A 149 -17.94 13.81 18.18
N GLN A 150 -18.25 14.28 16.99
CA GLN A 150 -19.48 14.01 16.26
C GLN A 150 -19.26 13.01 15.11
N THR A 151 -18.09 13.04 14.50
CA THR A 151 -17.79 12.20 13.32
C THR A 151 -16.40 11.60 13.41
N LEU A 152 -16.33 10.28 13.13
CA LEU A 152 -15.10 9.52 12.93
C LEU A 152 -15.01 9.08 11.47
N ILE A 153 -13.87 9.28 10.85
CA ILE A 153 -13.58 8.81 9.48
C ILE A 153 -12.32 7.97 9.51
N LEU A 154 -12.39 6.77 8.93
CA LEU A 154 -11.22 5.93 8.65
C LEU A 154 -10.95 5.99 7.15
N ASP A 155 -9.83 6.58 6.75
CA ASP A 155 -9.40 6.60 5.36
C ASP A 155 -8.30 5.58 5.13
N GLU A 156 -8.43 4.76 4.10
CA GLU A 156 -7.59 3.58 3.82
C GLU A 156 -7.53 2.61 5.01
N ALA A 157 -8.71 2.15 5.46
CA ALA A 157 -8.84 1.26 6.62
C ALA A 157 -8.11 -0.07 6.44
N ASP A 158 -8.16 -0.67 5.23
CA ASP A 158 -7.38 -1.86 4.85
C ASP A 158 -5.90 -1.62 5.09
N ARG A 159 -5.43 -0.47 4.70
CA ARG A 159 -4.05 -0.08 4.88
C ARG A 159 -3.64 0.06 6.34
N MET A 160 -4.52 0.56 7.19
CA MET A 160 -4.25 0.64 8.64
C MET A 160 -4.08 -0.76 9.24
N LEU A 161 -4.88 -1.74 8.81
CA LEU A 161 -4.75 -3.13 9.24
C LEU A 161 -3.44 -3.77 8.72
N ASP A 162 -3.10 -3.59 7.43
CA ASP A 162 -1.84 -4.07 6.84
C ASP A 162 -0.59 -3.54 7.57
N LEU A 163 -0.65 -2.32 8.09
CA LEU A 163 0.44 -1.71 8.86
C LEU A 163 0.45 -2.13 10.33
N GLY A 164 -0.49 -2.97 10.75
CA GLY A 164 -0.55 -3.52 12.09
C GLY A 164 -1.22 -2.61 13.12
N PHE A 165 -1.97 -1.58 12.71
CA PHE A 165 -2.65 -0.65 13.62
C PHE A 165 -3.94 -1.19 14.27
N ALA A 166 -4.19 -2.50 14.20
CA ALA A 166 -5.41 -3.10 14.76
C ALA A 166 -5.58 -2.82 16.26
N GLU A 167 -4.48 -2.86 17.05
CA GLU A 167 -4.50 -2.58 18.49
C GLU A 167 -4.76 -1.10 18.77
N GLU A 168 -4.10 -0.20 18.02
CA GLU A 168 -4.32 1.23 18.15
C GLU A 168 -5.76 1.62 17.80
N LEU A 169 -6.32 1.03 16.73
CA LEU A 169 -7.72 1.27 16.35
C LEU A 169 -8.68 0.81 17.45
N ARG A 170 -8.44 -0.36 18.06
CA ARG A 170 -9.22 -0.83 19.22
C ARG A 170 -9.10 0.12 20.41
N GLY A 171 -7.88 0.57 20.70
CA GLY A 171 -7.63 1.54 21.79
C GLY A 171 -8.32 2.90 21.56
N ILE A 172 -8.31 3.39 20.32
CA ILE A 172 -9.02 4.61 19.93
C ILE A 172 -10.53 4.41 20.09
N TYR A 173 -11.07 3.33 19.52
CA TYR A 173 -12.51 3.06 19.57
C TYR A 173 -13.05 2.98 21.00
N ALA A 174 -12.28 2.40 21.92
CA ALA A 174 -12.67 2.26 23.33
C ALA A 174 -12.85 3.60 24.07
N VAL A 175 -12.20 4.68 23.62
CA VAL A 175 -12.24 6.00 24.27
C VAL A 175 -13.14 7.00 23.55
N LEU A 176 -13.68 6.65 22.39
CA LEU A 176 -14.58 7.51 21.63
C LEU A 176 -16.03 7.48 22.16
N PRO A 177 -16.81 8.56 22.03
CA PRO A 177 -18.22 8.58 22.40
C PRO A 177 -19.02 7.58 21.55
N LYS A 178 -20.02 6.91 22.15
CA LYS A 178 -20.88 5.94 21.46
C LYS A 178 -21.75 6.60 20.38
N GLN A 179 -22.30 7.78 20.68
CA GLN A 179 -23.10 8.54 19.71
C GLN A 179 -22.18 9.36 18.82
N ARG A 180 -21.96 8.90 17.61
CA ARG A 180 -21.20 9.56 16.55
C ARG A 180 -21.58 8.98 15.21
N GLN A 181 -21.34 9.71 14.14
CA GLN A 181 -21.32 9.17 12.79
C GLN A 181 -19.95 8.52 12.53
N THR A 182 -19.93 7.35 11.91
CA THR A 182 -18.67 6.69 11.52
C THR A 182 -18.67 6.42 10.02
N LEU A 183 -17.60 6.83 9.35
CA LEU A 183 -17.39 6.63 7.91
C LEU A 183 -16.13 5.80 7.73
N LEU A 184 -16.22 4.69 6.98
CA LEU A 184 -15.09 3.81 6.67
C LEU A 184 -14.87 3.79 5.17
N PHE A 185 -13.69 4.24 4.74
CA PHE A 185 -13.24 4.17 3.36
C PHE A 185 -12.08 3.18 3.25
N SER A 186 -12.19 2.27 2.29
CA SER A 186 -11.19 1.23 2.03
C SER A 186 -11.08 0.99 0.52
N ALA A 187 -9.95 0.48 0.05
CA ALA A 187 -9.85 0.04 -1.34
C ALA A 187 -10.45 -1.36 -1.52
N THR A 188 -10.47 -2.16 -0.45
CA THR A 188 -10.96 -3.54 -0.45
C THR A 188 -11.94 -3.80 0.68
N PHE A 189 -12.87 -4.75 0.49
CA PHE A 189 -13.77 -5.26 1.53
C PHE A 189 -13.38 -6.69 1.91
N SER A 190 -12.16 -6.85 2.43
CA SER A 190 -11.71 -8.12 3.02
C SER A 190 -12.56 -8.50 4.24
N ASP A 191 -12.49 -9.77 4.67
CA ASP A 191 -13.20 -10.22 5.86
C ASP A 191 -12.75 -9.44 7.11
N GLU A 192 -11.47 -9.07 7.20
CA GLU A 192 -10.94 -8.25 8.29
C GLU A 192 -11.55 -6.85 8.31
N ILE A 193 -11.72 -6.22 7.14
CA ILE A 193 -12.39 -4.91 7.02
C ILE A 193 -13.87 -5.02 7.37
N ARG A 194 -14.55 -6.10 6.97
CA ARG A 194 -15.95 -6.35 7.35
C ARG A 194 -16.09 -6.53 8.86
N LEU A 195 -15.17 -7.24 9.51
CA LEU A 195 -15.14 -7.40 10.96
C LEU A 195 -14.89 -6.07 11.67
N LEU A 196 -13.95 -5.26 11.18
CA LEU A 196 -13.69 -3.91 11.71
C LEU A 196 -14.93 -3.03 11.56
N ALA A 197 -15.56 -3.03 10.40
CA ALA A 197 -16.78 -2.28 10.13
C ALA A 197 -17.93 -2.68 11.06
N ALA A 198 -18.16 -3.99 11.26
CA ALA A 198 -19.19 -4.50 12.16
C ALA A 198 -19.00 -4.07 13.62
N GLN A 199 -17.76 -3.80 14.05
CA GLN A 199 -17.47 -3.31 15.41
C GLN A 199 -17.65 -1.80 15.54
N MET A 200 -17.43 -1.03 14.48
CA MET A 200 -17.29 0.43 14.54
C MET A 200 -18.47 1.20 13.97
N LEU A 201 -19.23 0.61 13.05
CA LEU A 201 -20.35 1.27 12.36
C LEU A 201 -21.70 0.76 12.86
N ASN A 202 -22.71 1.63 12.77
CA ASN A 202 -24.10 1.32 13.13
C ASN A 202 -24.98 1.41 11.87
N ASP A 203 -25.52 0.28 11.41
CA ASP A 203 -26.36 0.16 10.20
C ASP A 203 -25.78 0.96 8.99
N PRO A 204 -24.55 0.69 8.56
CA PRO A 204 -23.91 1.50 7.54
C PRO A 204 -24.52 1.29 6.16
N LEU A 205 -24.65 2.38 5.39
CA LEU A 205 -24.83 2.27 3.96
C LEU A 205 -23.55 1.76 3.31
N THR A 206 -23.63 0.68 2.54
CA THR A 206 -22.48 0.15 1.80
C THR A 206 -22.47 0.71 0.37
N ILE A 207 -21.37 1.30 -0.02
CA ILE A 207 -21.11 1.83 -1.38
C ILE A 207 -19.93 1.08 -1.99
N GLU A 208 -20.14 0.47 -3.15
CA GLU A 208 -19.09 -0.18 -3.93
C GLU A 208 -19.08 0.44 -5.34
N VAL A 209 -18.16 1.38 -5.57
CA VAL A 209 -18.17 2.22 -6.78
C VAL A 209 -17.36 1.63 -7.92
N SER A 210 -16.44 0.73 -7.65
CA SER A 210 -15.56 0.17 -8.68
C SER A 210 -15.65 -1.35 -8.68
N PRO A 211 -15.88 -1.98 -9.86
CA PRO A 211 -15.61 -3.40 -10.00
C PRO A 211 -14.13 -3.62 -9.63
N ARG A 212 -13.88 -4.64 -8.81
CA ARG A 212 -12.53 -5.12 -8.53
C ARG A 212 -11.76 -5.19 -9.87
N ASN A 213 -10.70 -4.39 -10.07
CA ASN A 213 -9.79 -4.44 -11.23
C ASN A 213 -9.94 -3.42 -12.38
N VAL A 214 -10.75 -2.38 -12.29
CA VAL A 214 -10.80 -1.35 -13.37
C VAL A 214 -9.46 -0.64 -13.56
N ALA A 215 -8.68 -0.38 -12.50
CA ALA A 215 -7.34 0.20 -12.62
C ALA A 215 -6.38 -0.70 -13.42
N ALA A 216 -6.52 -2.02 -13.32
CA ALA A 216 -5.68 -2.95 -14.07
C ALA A 216 -6.01 -2.99 -15.57
N SER A 217 -7.25 -2.68 -15.98
CA SER A 217 -7.66 -2.72 -17.39
C SER A 217 -7.27 -1.47 -18.18
N SER A 218 -7.05 -0.33 -17.52
CA SER A 218 -6.66 0.93 -18.18
C SER A 218 -5.15 1.11 -18.31
N VAL A 219 -4.35 0.28 -17.63
CA VAL A 219 -2.89 0.35 -17.63
C VAL A 219 -2.32 -0.73 -18.53
N LYS A 220 -1.42 -0.35 -19.45
CA LYS A 220 -0.67 -1.32 -20.24
C LYS A 220 0.37 -1.99 -19.36
N GLN A 221 0.19 -3.29 -19.11
CA GLN A 221 1.01 -4.08 -18.20
C GLN A 221 1.84 -5.11 -18.94
N TRP A 222 3.11 -5.23 -18.58
CA TRP A 222 3.99 -6.26 -19.13
C TRP A 222 5.12 -6.60 -18.15
N VAL A 223 5.68 -7.79 -18.32
CA VAL A 223 6.74 -8.36 -17.50
C VAL A 223 8.00 -8.49 -18.33
N VAL A 224 9.16 -8.14 -17.76
CA VAL A 224 10.46 -8.51 -18.34
C VAL A 224 11.12 -9.52 -17.42
N THR A 225 11.46 -10.67 -17.98
CA THR A 225 12.12 -11.74 -17.22
C THR A 225 13.62 -11.50 -17.18
N VAL A 226 14.21 -11.62 -15.98
CA VAL A 226 15.62 -11.30 -15.74
C VAL A 226 16.13 -12.01 -14.49
N ASP A 227 17.42 -12.27 -14.38
CA ASP A 227 18.02 -12.76 -13.16
C ASP A 227 18.03 -11.68 -12.07
N LYS A 228 17.79 -12.08 -10.82
CA LYS A 228 17.65 -11.19 -9.67
C LYS A 228 18.79 -10.16 -9.55
N LYS A 229 20.04 -10.60 -9.78
CA LYS A 229 21.22 -9.73 -9.67
C LYS A 229 21.31 -8.67 -10.78
N ARG A 230 20.61 -8.88 -11.89
CA ARG A 230 20.65 -8.02 -13.09
C ARG A 230 19.47 -7.05 -13.20
N LYS A 231 18.51 -7.09 -12.25
CA LYS A 231 17.31 -6.23 -12.28
C LYS A 231 17.66 -4.74 -12.37
N ALA A 232 18.62 -4.26 -11.56
CA ALA A 232 19.04 -2.85 -11.58
C ALA A 232 19.68 -2.47 -12.93
N ASP A 233 20.50 -3.34 -13.51
CA ASP A 233 21.10 -3.13 -14.84
C ASP A 233 20.06 -3.07 -15.93
N LEU A 234 19.11 -3.99 -15.91
CA LEU A 234 17.99 -4.00 -16.84
C LEU A 234 17.14 -2.74 -16.70
N PHE A 235 16.81 -2.31 -15.48
CA PHE A 235 16.08 -1.07 -15.28
C PHE A 235 16.80 0.14 -15.91
N ILE A 236 18.09 0.28 -15.68
CA ILE A 236 18.91 1.37 -16.26
C ILE A 236 18.92 1.28 -17.79
N HIS A 237 19.04 0.08 -18.34
CA HIS A 237 18.96 -0.16 -19.79
C HIS A 237 17.61 0.27 -20.37
N LEU A 238 16.50 -0.17 -19.76
CA LEU A 238 15.14 0.18 -20.19
C LEU A 238 14.88 1.70 -20.09
N MET A 239 15.35 2.37 -19.03
CA MET A 239 15.29 3.83 -18.90
C MET A 239 15.93 4.54 -20.10
N LYS A 240 17.11 4.09 -20.52
CA LYS A 240 17.82 4.67 -21.66
C LYS A 240 17.15 4.34 -23.00
N LYS A 241 16.70 3.09 -23.15
CA LYS A 241 16.07 2.58 -24.39
C LYS A 241 14.75 3.27 -24.68
N HIS A 242 13.85 3.35 -23.66
CA HIS A 242 12.51 3.90 -23.83
C HIS A 242 12.45 5.41 -23.57
N ARG A 243 13.53 6.02 -23.07
CA ARG A 243 13.60 7.46 -22.73
C ARG A 243 12.42 7.91 -21.88
N TRP A 244 12.04 7.06 -20.89
CA TRP A 244 10.93 7.40 -20.00
C TRP A 244 11.13 8.74 -19.32
N GLY A 245 10.04 9.49 -19.17
CA GLY A 245 10.02 10.77 -18.47
C GLY A 245 10.08 10.58 -16.95
N GLN A 246 8.99 10.84 -16.26
CA GLN A 246 8.87 10.54 -14.83
C GLN A 246 8.55 9.06 -14.60
N VAL A 247 9.28 8.43 -13.67
CA VAL A 247 9.11 7.02 -13.32
C VAL A 247 9.09 6.84 -11.81
N LEU A 248 8.05 6.16 -11.31
CA LEU A 248 8.03 5.66 -9.94
C LEU A 248 8.47 4.20 -9.93
N VAL A 249 9.52 3.91 -9.15
CA VAL A 249 10.12 2.57 -9.06
C VAL A 249 9.86 1.98 -7.68
N PHE A 250 9.29 0.79 -7.64
CA PHE A 250 9.05 0.06 -6.41
C PHE A 250 10.16 -0.97 -6.15
N ALA A 251 10.86 -0.82 -5.02
CA ALA A 251 11.85 -1.77 -4.53
C ALA A 251 11.40 -2.38 -3.19
N LYS A 252 11.70 -3.66 -3.00
CA LYS A 252 11.27 -4.44 -1.83
C LYS A 252 11.86 -3.95 -0.51
N THR A 253 13.10 -3.44 -0.51
CA THR A 253 13.84 -3.13 0.71
C THR A 253 14.36 -1.70 0.74
N ARG A 254 14.52 -1.14 1.95
CA ARG A 254 15.11 0.20 2.17
C ARG A 254 16.53 0.28 1.60
N VAL A 255 17.34 -0.74 1.85
CA VAL A 255 18.70 -0.85 1.30
C VAL A 255 18.67 -0.91 -0.23
N GLY A 256 17.72 -1.66 -0.82
CA GLY A 256 17.55 -1.71 -2.28
C GLY A 256 17.19 -0.36 -2.89
N VAL A 257 16.39 0.45 -2.19
CA VAL A 257 16.09 1.83 -2.59
C VAL A 257 17.37 2.66 -2.64
N ASP A 258 18.15 2.68 -1.55
CA ASP A 258 19.38 3.49 -1.48
C ASP A 258 20.41 3.03 -2.52
N GLN A 259 20.66 1.74 -2.64
CA GLN A 259 21.59 1.18 -3.64
C GLN A 259 21.21 1.54 -5.08
N LEU A 260 19.93 1.48 -5.41
CA LEU A 260 19.48 1.85 -6.76
C LEU A 260 19.64 3.35 -7.00
N VAL A 261 19.28 4.20 -6.02
CA VAL A 261 19.43 5.66 -6.11
C VAL A 261 20.89 6.05 -6.28
N ASP A 262 21.79 5.53 -5.43
CA ASP A 262 23.24 5.80 -5.51
C ASP A 262 23.79 5.41 -6.88
N ARG A 263 23.36 4.27 -7.41
CA ARG A 263 23.78 3.79 -8.72
C ARG A 263 23.28 4.68 -9.85
N LEU A 264 22.01 5.12 -9.80
CA LEU A 264 21.43 6.03 -10.78
C LEU A 264 22.13 7.39 -10.77
N GLN A 265 22.33 7.96 -9.58
CA GLN A 265 23.04 9.23 -9.40
C GLN A 265 24.50 9.14 -9.87
N GLY A 266 25.19 8.03 -9.60
CA GLY A 266 26.54 7.76 -10.11
C GLY A 266 26.63 7.71 -11.65
N LEU A 267 25.52 7.47 -12.33
CA LEU A 267 25.39 7.51 -13.80
C LEU A 267 24.86 8.86 -14.33
N GLY A 268 24.76 9.88 -13.45
CA GLY A 268 24.26 11.21 -13.81
C GLY A 268 22.74 11.27 -14.01
N MET A 269 21.98 10.27 -13.53
CA MET A 269 20.52 10.26 -13.62
C MET A 269 19.90 10.92 -12.38
N ASN A 270 18.95 11.84 -12.58
CA ASN A 270 18.27 12.52 -11.47
C ASN A 270 17.29 11.58 -10.78
N ALA A 271 17.69 11.01 -9.67
CA ALA A 271 16.91 10.07 -8.87
C ALA A 271 16.93 10.44 -7.39
N ASP A 272 15.79 10.24 -6.72
CA ASP A 272 15.64 10.33 -5.26
C ASP A 272 14.98 9.06 -4.71
N GLY A 273 15.17 8.80 -3.40
CA GLY A 273 14.63 7.64 -2.75
C GLY A 273 13.78 7.97 -1.53
N ILE A 274 12.67 7.23 -1.36
CA ILE A 274 11.77 7.37 -0.20
C ILE A 274 11.59 6.02 0.48
N HIS A 275 11.92 5.94 1.77
CA HIS A 275 11.67 4.78 2.64
C HIS A 275 11.58 5.18 4.11
N GLY A 276 11.14 4.25 4.97
CA GLY A 276 10.81 4.54 6.36
C GLY A 276 11.95 5.07 7.23
N ASP A 277 13.23 4.76 6.91
CA ASP A 277 14.38 5.22 7.70
C ASP A 277 14.83 6.64 7.35
N LYS A 278 14.35 7.22 6.24
CA LYS A 278 14.68 8.62 5.90
C LYS A 278 13.88 9.59 6.76
N PRO A 279 14.54 10.68 7.23
CA PRO A 279 13.85 11.76 7.95
C PRO A 279 12.67 12.31 7.14
N GLN A 280 11.58 12.72 7.83
CA GLN A 280 10.37 13.22 7.17
C GLN A 280 10.65 14.39 6.23
N ALA A 281 11.49 15.34 6.64
CA ALA A 281 11.87 16.49 5.80
C ALA A 281 12.57 16.06 4.51
N THR A 282 13.39 14.99 4.55
CA THR A 282 14.06 14.45 3.36
C THR A 282 13.06 13.77 2.43
N ARG A 283 12.10 13.02 2.99
CA ARG A 283 11.04 12.36 2.22
C ARG A 283 10.14 13.39 1.52
N GLN A 284 9.74 14.44 2.24
CA GLN A 284 8.91 15.51 1.67
C GLN A 284 9.67 16.24 0.55
N ARG A 285 10.94 16.58 0.77
CA ARG A 285 11.77 17.21 -0.27
C ARG A 285 11.91 16.35 -1.53
N ALA A 286 12.13 15.04 -1.38
CA ALA A 286 12.20 14.11 -2.51
C ALA A 286 10.88 14.08 -3.30
N LEU A 287 9.76 14.09 -2.58
CA LEU A 287 8.43 14.12 -3.18
C LEU A 287 8.18 15.44 -3.94
N ASP A 288 8.50 16.58 -3.33
CA ASP A 288 8.30 17.89 -3.93
C ASP A 288 9.15 18.05 -5.20
N ARG A 289 10.42 17.61 -5.17
CA ARG A 289 11.32 17.60 -6.33
C ARG A 289 10.84 16.67 -7.44
N PHE A 290 10.22 15.54 -7.08
CA PHE A 290 9.63 14.66 -8.06
C PHE A 290 8.35 15.28 -8.67
N LYS A 291 7.47 15.87 -7.87
CA LYS A 291 6.26 16.57 -8.35
C LYS A 291 6.60 17.76 -9.26
N SER A 292 7.64 18.51 -8.95
CA SER A 292 8.13 19.62 -9.78
C SER A 292 8.89 19.18 -11.04
N ASN A 293 9.04 17.87 -11.26
CA ASN A 293 9.80 17.30 -12.37
C ASN A 293 11.31 17.62 -12.36
N GLU A 294 11.84 18.11 -11.24
CA GLU A 294 13.28 18.28 -11.01
C GLU A 294 13.97 16.90 -10.92
N VAL A 295 13.32 15.95 -10.28
CA VAL A 295 13.73 14.54 -10.22
C VAL A 295 12.86 13.71 -11.14
N LYS A 296 13.48 12.91 -11.99
CA LYS A 296 12.81 12.06 -12.98
C LYS A 296 12.47 10.66 -12.46
N ILE A 297 13.26 10.15 -11.52
CA ILE A 297 13.13 8.78 -11.01
C ILE A 297 12.96 8.85 -9.50
N LEU A 298 11.78 8.41 -9.03
CA LEU A 298 11.52 8.24 -7.59
C LEU A 298 11.53 6.75 -7.26
N VAL A 299 12.48 6.33 -6.41
CA VAL A 299 12.56 4.94 -5.94
C VAL A 299 11.94 4.85 -4.56
N ALA A 300 10.99 3.95 -4.35
CA ALA A 300 10.27 3.88 -3.10
C ALA A 300 10.02 2.43 -2.64
N THR A 301 9.90 2.23 -1.31
CA THR A 301 9.30 1.02 -0.76
C THR A 301 7.77 1.15 -0.76
N ASP A 302 7.03 0.03 -0.76
CA ASP A 302 5.56 0.04 -0.69
C ASP A 302 5.03 0.93 0.44
N VAL A 303 5.57 0.74 1.64
CA VAL A 303 5.15 1.50 2.82
C VAL A 303 5.31 3.00 2.63
N ALA A 304 6.38 3.42 1.97
CA ALA A 304 6.68 4.84 1.79
C ALA A 304 5.97 5.46 0.59
N ALA A 305 5.68 4.68 -0.44
CA ALA A 305 5.00 5.15 -1.64
C ALA A 305 3.46 5.21 -1.50
N ARG A 306 2.92 4.45 -0.55
CA ARG A 306 1.48 4.45 -0.29
C ARG A 306 1.06 5.73 0.41
N GLY A 307 -0.07 6.27 0.00
CA GLY A 307 -0.57 7.57 0.47
C GLY A 307 0.18 8.78 -0.11
N LEU A 308 1.16 8.58 -0.99
CA LEU A 308 1.74 9.70 -1.74
C LEU A 308 0.74 10.17 -2.80
N ASP A 309 0.53 11.48 -2.85
CA ASP A 309 -0.20 12.14 -3.93
C ASP A 309 0.71 12.24 -5.15
N ILE A 310 0.93 11.09 -5.77
CA ILE A 310 1.65 10.94 -7.04
C ILE A 310 0.74 10.12 -7.93
N ASP A 311 -0.05 10.80 -8.70
CA ASP A 311 -0.98 10.19 -9.66
C ASP A 311 -0.64 10.63 -11.07
N ASP A 312 -1.25 10.01 -12.06
CA ASP A 312 -1.11 10.34 -13.49
C ASP A 312 0.32 10.22 -14.04
N LEU A 313 1.13 9.35 -13.44
CA LEU A 313 2.47 9.08 -13.93
C LEU A 313 2.42 8.36 -15.28
N PRO A 314 3.34 8.68 -16.20
CA PRO A 314 3.44 7.94 -17.46
C PRO A 314 3.88 6.49 -17.25
N THR A 315 4.75 6.25 -16.25
CA THR A 315 5.38 4.93 -16.09
C THR A 315 5.55 4.56 -14.61
N VAL A 316 5.19 3.32 -14.29
CA VAL A 316 5.47 2.66 -13.01
C VAL A 316 6.31 1.43 -13.25
N VAL A 317 7.36 1.24 -12.46
CA VAL A 317 8.23 0.05 -12.56
C VAL A 317 8.25 -0.70 -11.23
N ASN A 318 7.86 -1.96 -11.25
CA ASN A 318 8.09 -2.88 -10.15
C ASN A 318 9.49 -3.51 -10.33
N LEU A 319 10.51 -2.94 -9.69
CA LEU A 319 11.84 -3.56 -9.65
C LEU A 319 11.76 -4.93 -8.97
N ASP A 320 10.97 -5.00 -7.89
CA ASP A 320 10.61 -6.22 -7.18
C ASP A 320 9.09 -6.34 -7.12
N LEU A 321 8.55 -7.54 -7.29
CA LEU A 321 7.12 -7.77 -7.11
C LEU A 321 6.72 -7.58 -5.63
N PRO A 322 5.50 -7.09 -5.36
CA PRO A 322 5.00 -7.00 -4.00
C PRO A 322 4.77 -8.39 -3.40
N ILE A 323 4.88 -8.50 -2.07
CA ILE A 323 4.60 -9.74 -1.35
C ILE A 323 3.09 -10.03 -1.34
N VAL A 324 2.28 -8.99 -1.24
CA VAL A 324 0.82 -9.05 -1.23
C VAL A 324 0.33 -8.63 -2.61
N ALA A 325 -0.47 -9.49 -3.25
CA ALA A 325 -0.90 -9.25 -4.64
C ALA A 325 -1.73 -7.97 -4.80
N GLU A 326 -2.51 -7.60 -3.80
CA GLU A 326 -3.31 -6.37 -3.76
C GLU A 326 -2.45 -5.10 -3.89
N ASP A 327 -1.23 -5.14 -3.36
CA ASP A 327 -0.29 -4.04 -3.48
C ASP A 327 0.10 -3.73 -4.92
N TYR A 328 0.08 -4.75 -5.78
CA TYR A 328 0.30 -4.56 -7.20
C TYR A 328 -0.71 -3.59 -7.81
N ILE A 329 -1.98 -3.72 -7.48
CA ILE A 329 -3.05 -2.83 -7.95
C ILE A 329 -2.81 -1.40 -7.44
N HIS A 330 -2.41 -1.24 -6.17
CA HIS A 330 -2.10 0.07 -5.59
C HIS A 330 -0.87 0.73 -6.24
N ARG A 331 0.13 -0.07 -6.66
CA ARG A 331 1.31 0.44 -7.36
C ARG A 331 0.97 0.89 -8.78
N ILE A 332 0.34 0.03 -9.58
CA ILE A 332 0.00 0.36 -10.97
C ILE A 332 -1.08 1.44 -11.05
N GLY A 333 -1.93 1.56 -10.04
CA GLY A 333 -2.91 2.63 -9.92
C GLY A 333 -2.30 4.04 -9.75
N ARG A 334 -0.97 4.21 -9.78
CA ARG A 334 -0.30 5.52 -9.90
C ARG A 334 -0.18 5.99 -11.34
N THR A 335 -0.55 5.17 -12.30
CA THR A 335 -0.58 5.47 -13.74
C THR A 335 -1.94 5.12 -14.36
N GLY A 336 -2.19 5.55 -15.58
CA GLY A 336 -3.41 5.18 -16.34
C GLY A 336 -4.72 5.73 -15.81
N ARG A 337 -4.71 6.93 -15.22
CA ARG A 337 -5.92 7.59 -14.69
C ARG A 337 -6.43 8.69 -15.62
N ALA A 338 -7.66 9.13 -15.40
CA ALA A 338 -8.31 10.24 -16.11
C ALA A 338 -8.31 10.12 -17.65
N GLY A 339 -8.30 8.88 -18.19
CA GLY A 339 -8.29 8.66 -19.65
C GLY A 339 -6.90 8.72 -20.29
N LEU A 340 -5.83 8.91 -19.51
CA LEU A 340 -4.46 8.83 -19.98
C LEU A 340 -3.99 7.36 -20.02
N THR A 341 -3.27 6.99 -21.08
CA THR A 341 -2.64 5.68 -21.19
C THR A 341 -1.36 5.67 -20.36
N GLY A 342 -1.30 4.76 -19.38
CA GLY A 342 -0.11 4.56 -18.55
C GLY A 342 0.51 3.19 -18.75
N GLU A 343 1.80 3.05 -18.42
CA GLU A 343 2.53 1.78 -18.49
C GLU A 343 3.00 1.32 -17.11
N ALA A 344 2.83 0.02 -16.85
CA ALA A 344 3.36 -0.65 -15.67
C ALA A 344 4.26 -1.82 -16.07
N ILE A 345 5.51 -1.76 -15.68
CA ILE A 345 6.53 -2.74 -16.04
C ILE A 345 6.98 -3.48 -14.78
N SER A 346 7.03 -4.81 -14.84
CA SER A 346 7.52 -5.63 -13.73
C SER A 346 8.76 -6.42 -14.13
N LEU A 347 9.87 -6.27 -13.40
CA LEU A 347 11.09 -7.04 -13.59
C LEU A 347 11.04 -8.29 -12.71
N VAL A 348 10.89 -9.45 -13.32
CA VAL A 348 10.58 -10.69 -12.62
C VAL A 348 11.69 -11.72 -12.79
N CYS A 349 12.18 -12.26 -11.67
CA CYS A 349 13.10 -13.40 -11.66
C CYS A 349 12.37 -14.71 -11.31
N ALA A 350 13.05 -15.82 -11.52
CA ALA A 350 12.47 -17.16 -11.31
C ALA A 350 11.93 -17.38 -9.89
N ASP A 351 12.56 -16.76 -8.87
CA ASP A 351 12.15 -16.88 -7.47
C ASP A 351 10.81 -16.17 -7.17
N GLU A 352 10.35 -15.29 -8.05
CA GLU A 352 9.14 -14.48 -7.87
C GLU A 352 7.93 -15.05 -8.63
N VAL A 353 8.03 -16.24 -9.21
CA VAL A 353 6.93 -16.81 -10.01
C VAL A 353 5.63 -17.00 -9.22
N GLU A 354 5.72 -17.32 -7.93
CA GLU A 354 4.54 -17.47 -7.07
C GLU A 354 3.84 -16.11 -6.83
N LEU A 355 4.62 -15.05 -6.65
CA LEU A 355 4.09 -13.68 -6.54
C LEU A 355 3.44 -13.24 -7.85
N LEU A 356 4.08 -13.52 -8.99
CA LEU A 356 3.52 -13.22 -10.30
C LEU A 356 2.20 -13.96 -10.52
N SER A 357 2.16 -15.25 -10.19
CA SER A 357 0.96 -16.08 -10.26
C SER A 357 -0.19 -15.48 -9.44
N ALA A 358 0.06 -15.09 -8.19
CA ALA A 358 -0.95 -14.47 -7.33
C ALA A 358 -1.49 -13.15 -7.92
N ILE A 359 -0.63 -12.34 -8.54
CA ILE A 359 -1.01 -11.10 -9.23
C ILE A 359 -1.89 -11.41 -10.45
N GLU A 360 -1.53 -12.40 -11.27
CA GLU A 360 -2.28 -12.80 -12.47
C GLU A 360 -3.68 -13.34 -12.10
N VAL A 361 -3.79 -14.12 -10.99
CA VAL A 361 -5.09 -14.55 -10.43
C VAL A 361 -5.92 -13.35 -9.99
N LEU A 362 -5.33 -12.43 -9.24
CA LEU A 362 -6.02 -11.24 -8.72
C LEU A 362 -6.52 -10.34 -9.86
N THR A 363 -5.67 -10.10 -10.86
CA THR A 363 -6.00 -9.23 -12.00
C THR A 363 -6.85 -9.93 -13.06
N ARG A 364 -6.97 -11.25 -12.99
CA ARG A 364 -7.63 -12.11 -13.99
C ARG A 364 -7.03 -11.92 -15.38
N GLN A 365 -5.73 -11.67 -15.46
CA GLN A 365 -5.00 -11.43 -16.69
C GLN A 365 -3.65 -12.15 -16.63
N THR A 366 -3.30 -12.86 -17.68
CA THR A 366 -1.93 -13.34 -17.87
C THR A 366 -1.11 -12.17 -18.42
N LEU A 367 -0.07 -11.77 -17.70
CA LEU A 367 0.75 -10.64 -18.10
C LEU A 367 1.69 -11.02 -19.23
N GLU A 368 1.77 -10.15 -20.26
CA GLU A 368 2.69 -10.34 -21.39
C GLU A 368 4.14 -10.42 -20.90
N ARG A 369 4.85 -11.50 -21.19
CA ARG A 369 6.24 -11.71 -20.79
C ARG A 369 7.16 -11.41 -21.96
N LYS A 370 8.14 -10.53 -21.73
CA LYS A 370 9.16 -10.14 -22.69
C LYS A 370 10.53 -10.56 -22.18
N GLU A 371 11.40 -10.91 -23.10
CA GLU A 371 12.84 -11.07 -22.85
C GLU A 371 13.55 -9.89 -23.52
N GLU A 372 14.49 -9.29 -22.81
CA GLU A 372 15.29 -8.18 -23.34
C GLU A 372 16.64 -8.72 -23.79
N GLN A 373 17.07 -8.28 -24.97
CA GLN A 373 18.36 -8.70 -25.53
C GLN A 373 19.51 -8.33 -24.56
N ASP A 374 20.46 -9.22 -24.40
CA ASP A 374 21.58 -9.15 -23.45
C ASP A 374 21.19 -9.28 -21.97
N PHE A 375 19.90 -9.51 -21.68
CA PHE A 375 19.38 -9.69 -20.31
C PHE A 375 18.58 -10.98 -20.15
N GLU A 376 18.69 -11.92 -21.08
CA GLU A 376 18.01 -13.21 -21.00
C GLU A 376 18.37 -13.91 -19.68
N PRO A 377 17.36 -14.41 -18.94
CA PRO A 377 17.60 -15.03 -17.64
C PRO A 377 18.25 -16.42 -17.80
N GLU A 378 19.29 -16.70 -17.02
CA GLU A 378 19.86 -18.05 -16.89
C GLU A 378 18.82 -19.03 -16.35
N HIS A 379 17.99 -18.57 -15.39
CA HIS A 379 16.88 -19.30 -14.79
C HIS A 379 15.56 -18.77 -15.32
N ARG A 380 14.99 -19.45 -16.31
CA ARG A 380 13.71 -19.02 -16.91
C ARG A 380 12.57 -19.03 -15.90
N VAL A 381 11.81 -17.94 -15.88
CA VAL A 381 10.57 -17.84 -15.10
C VAL A 381 9.55 -18.84 -15.67
N PRO A 382 9.01 -19.77 -14.86
CA PRO A 382 8.00 -20.72 -15.33
C PRO A 382 6.76 -19.99 -15.87
N SER A 383 6.13 -20.56 -16.91
CA SER A 383 4.86 -20.03 -17.41
C SER A 383 3.72 -20.31 -16.45
N THR A 384 2.70 -19.46 -16.45
CA THR A 384 1.44 -19.61 -15.73
C THR A 384 0.31 -19.79 -16.75
N ASP A 385 -0.76 -20.47 -16.36
CA ASP A 385 -2.00 -20.52 -17.15
C ASP A 385 -2.96 -19.38 -16.81
N ALA A 386 -4.11 -19.33 -17.46
CA ALA A 386 -5.13 -18.32 -17.24
C ALA A 386 -5.77 -18.38 -15.81
N SER A 387 -5.60 -19.49 -15.10
CA SER A 387 -6.02 -19.65 -13.70
C SER A 387 -4.91 -19.30 -12.70
N GLY A 388 -3.73 -18.86 -13.18
CA GLY A 388 -2.57 -18.56 -12.38
C GLY A 388 -1.76 -19.78 -11.93
N GLN A 389 -2.09 -21.01 -12.39
CA GLN A 389 -1.30 -22.19 -12.05
C GLN A 389 0.05 -22.17 -12.75
N ILE A 390 1.11 -22.40 -11.98
CA ILE A 390 2.47 -22.50 -12.50
C ILE A 390 2.60 -23.78 -13.33
N LEU A 391 2.83 -23.62 -14.63
CA LEU A 391 3.03 -24.73 -15.55
C LEU A 391 4.43 -25.32 -15.36
N LYS A 392 4.53 -26.41 -14.61
CA LYS A 392 5.78 -27.18 -14.50
C LYS A 392 6.09 -27.81 -15.85
N LYS A 393 7.22 -27.47 -16.47
CA LYS A 393 7.69 -28.22 -17.65
C LYS A 393 7.75 -29.70 -17.29
N PRO A 394 7.24 -30.62 -18.14
CA PRO A 394 7.42 -32.04 -17.92
C PRO A 394 8.92 -32.33 -17.77
N LYS A 395 9.29 -33.01 -16.67
CA LYS A 395 10.67 -33.43 -16.47
C LYS A 395 11.10 -34.21 -17.70
N LYS A 396 12.17 -33.76 -18.39
CA LYS A 396 12.76 -34.55 -19.49
C LYS A 396 12.96 -35.97 -18.96
N PRO A 397 12.50 -37.01 -19.70
CA PRO A 397 12.70 -38.39 -19.26
C PRO A 397 14.20 -38.58 -19.01
N LYS A 398 14.55 -39.06 -17.82
CA LYS A 398 15.94 -39.41 -17.51
C LYS A 398 16.40 -40.34 -18.60
N LYS A 399 17.43 -39.95 -19.39
CA LYS A 399 18.08 -40.86 -20.34
C LYS A 399 18.48 -42.08 -19.54
N THR A 400 17.85 -43.22 -19.80
CA THR A 400 18.21 -44.50 -19.26
C THR A 400 19.65 -44.73 -19.67
N LYS A 401 20.57 -44.78 -18.73
CA LYS A 401 21.93 -45.21 -19.02
C LYS A 401 21.81 -46.64 -19.50
N VAL A 402 21.96 -46.84 -20.80
CA VAL A 402 22.14 -48.17 -21.37
C VAL A 402 23.46 -48.66 -20.80
N SER A 403 23.38 -49.62 -19.86
CA SER A 403 24.54 -50.32 -19.35
C SER A 403 25.10 -51.13 -20.53
N GLY A 404 26.18 -50.64 -21.10
CA GLY A 404 26.95 -51.40 -22.08
C GLY A 404 27.51 -52.66 -21.44
N SER A 405 26.88 -53.78 -21.72
CA SER A 405 27.39 -55.11 -21.41
C SER A 405 28.73 -55.28 -22.15
N LYS A 406 29.82 -55.10 -21.42
CA LYS A 406 31.13 -55.63 -21.89
C LYS A 406 31.14 -57.11 -21.64
N ARG A 407 31.00 -57.89 -22.71
CA ARG A 407 31.40 -59.30 -22.75
C ARG A 407 32.89 -59.38 -22.43
N ASN A 408 33.24 -59.91 -21.28
CA ASN A 408 34.60 -60.45 -21.00
C ASN A 408 34.56 -61.96 -21.12
N LEU A 409 35.28 -62.44 -22.13
CA LEU A 409 35.67 -63.87 -22.24
C LEU A 409 36.72 -64.14 -21.17
N GLY A 410 36.53 -65.19 -20.42
CA GLY A 410 37.49 -66.18 -19.97
C GLY A 410 38.50 -65.83 -18.89
N LYS A 411 38.30 -66.44 -17.72
CA LYS A 411 39.27 -67.38 -17.12
C LYS A 411 38.70 -67.96 -15.84
N TRP A 412 38.68 -69.27 -15.84
CA TRP A 412 38.48 -70.10 -14.66
C TRP A 412 39.63 -69.93 -13.64
N VAL A 413 39.40 -69.89 -12.36
CA VAL A 413 40.07 -70.58 -11.28
C VAL A 413 39.29 -70.36 -9.97
N ASP A 414 39.08 -71.36 -9.29
CA ASP A 414 38.56 -71.96 -8.09
C ASP A 414 38.76 -71.21 -6.74
N SER A 415 37.92 -71.63 -5.82
CA SER A 415 38.04 -71.69 -4.34
C SER A 415 37.59 -70.52 -3.47
N GLY A 416 36.57 -70.82 -2.67
CA GLY A 416 36.69 -70.72 -1.18
C GLY A 416 36.10 -69.53 -0.51
N GLU A 417 34.98 -69.78 0.16
CA GLU A 417 34.65 -69.29 1.51
C GLU A 417 34.16 -67.89 1.81
N SER A 418 33.01 -67.92 2.46
CA SER A 418 32.48 -67.10 3.60
C SER A 418 31.89 -65.71 3.30
N GLU A 419 30.58 -65.68 3.54
CA GLU A 419 29.80 -64.47 3.80
C GLU A 419 30.26 -63.75 5.09
N PRO A 420 30.19 -62.45 5.14
CA PRO A 420 29.93 -61.75 6.41
C PRO A 420 28.61 -60.98 6.41
N ALA A 421 27.97 -60.99 7.58
CA ALA A 421 26.70 -60.51 7.97
C ALA A 421 26.46 -58.97 7.78
N PRO A 422 25.18 -58.49 7.82
CA PRO A 422 24.83 -57.12 7.52
C PRO A 422 25.16 -56.14 8.67
N VAL A 423 25.81 -55.04 8.31
CA VAL A 423 26.13 -53.92 9.25
C VAL A 423 24.90 -53.06 9.45
N VAL A 424 24.42 -53.01 10.71
CA VAL A 424 23.37 -52.13 11.21
C VAL A 424 23.93 -50.71 11.39
N LYS A 425 23.30 -49.70 10.77
CA LYS A 425 23.63 -48.27 10.96
C LYS A 425 23.03 -47.75 12.27
N PRO A 426 23.76 -46.93 13.06
CA PRO A 426 23.27 -46.44 14.33
C PRO A 426 22.23 -45.30 14.16
N VAL A 427 21.18 -45.39 14.97
CA VAL A 427 20.08 -44.40 15.09
C VAL A 427 20.62 -43.14 15.77
N ARG A 428 20.37 -41.99 15.19
CA ARG A 428 20.68 -40.67 15.78
C ARG A 428 19.76 -40.41 16.98
N LYS A 429 20.37 -40.14 18.14
CA LYS A 429 19.68 -39.71 19.35
C LYS A 429 19.21 -38.26 19.22
N VAL A 430 17.94 -38.01 19.57
CA VAL A 430 17.32 -36.69 19.73
C VAL A 430 17.71 -36.13 21.11
N PRO A 431 18.09 -34.85 21.27
CA PRO A 431 18.40 -34.29 22.59
C PRO A 431 17.11 -34.00 23.37
N VAL A 432 17.06 -34.50 24.59
CA VAL A 432 16.02 -34.26 25.59
C VAL A 432 16.33 -32.95 26.30
N PHE A 433 15.40 -31.98 26.23
CA PHE A 433 15.46 -30.76 27.03
C PHE A 433 15.07 -31.06 28.48
N ASN A 434 16.02 -30.83 29.40
CA ASN A 434 15.83 -30.97 30.82
C ASN A 434 15.38 -29.63 31.44
N THR A 435 14.14 -29.57 31.91
CA THR A 435 13.59 -28.42 32.66
C THR A 435 13.81 -28.65 34.17
N GLY A 436 14.88 -28.06 34.73
CA GLY A 436 15.11 -27.98 36.17
C GLY A 436 14.76 -26.59 36.73
N PRO A 437 14.26 -26.47 37.97
CA PRO A 437 13.67 -25.24 38.50
C PRO A 437 14.73 -24.23 38.97
N ARG A 438 14.53 -22.94 38.59
CA ARG A 438 15.36 -21.82 39.08
C ARG A 438 15.04 -21.49 40.52
N LYS A 439 16.05 -21.65 41.39
CA LYS A 439 16.07 -21.15 42.78
C LYS A 439 16.18 -19.61 42.78
N LYS A 440 15.29 -18.95 43.54
CA LYS A 440 15.44 -17.56 43.98
C LYS A 440 16.56 -17.44 45.02
N LYS A 441 17.35 -16.39 44.97
CA LYS A 441 18.18 -15.89 46.09
C LYS A 441 18.11 -14.35 46.11
N PRO A 442 18.43 -13.76 47.22
CA PRO A 442 17.60 -12.82 47.99
C PRO A 442 17.70 -11.40 47.55
#